data_c0408ec48d72120e3f4051f1ffbea491
#
_entry.id   c0408ec48d72120e3f4051f1ffbea491
#
_cell.length_a   1.000
_cell.length_b   1.000
_cell.length_c   1.000
_cell.angle_alpha   90.00
_cell.angle_beta   90.00
_cell.angle_gamma   90.00
#
_symmetry.space_group_name_H-M   'P 1'
#
loop_
_entity.id
_entity.type
_entity.pdbx_description
1 polymer ?
#
loop_
_entity_poly.entity_id
_entity_poly.type
_entity_poly.pdbx_seq_one_letter_code
_entity_poly.pdbx_strand_id
1 'polypeptide(L)'
;MRVSALLPAEKASGEAALAEAQVDLDKTYVRAGVDGRVEQFTLRPGDIVNPIMRSAGILIPEGAGRRALVAGFGQIEAQVMKVGMVAEATCISKPWTIIPMVITGVQDYIAAGQFRGGEQLIDAQNTVRPGTVLVYMEPLYKGGLEGVTPGSSCIANAYTSNHELISSGKISSFKSFALHVVDATGLVHAMLLRIQALLLPIKTLVLSGH
;
A
#
# COMPACT_ATOMS: atom_id res chain seq x y z
N MET A 1 50.32 22.37 -38.41
CA MET A 1 49.07 22.67 -37.63
C MET A 1 48.14 21.47 -37.37
N ARG A 2 48.23 20.33 -38.08
CA ARG A 2 47.34 19.17 -37.79
C ARG A 2 47.77 18.28 -36.61
N VAL A 3 49.06 18.18 -36.31
CA VAL A 3 49.56 17.31 -35.23
C VAL A 3 49.23 17.84 -33.82
N SER A 4 49.16 19.16 -33.63
CA SER A 4 48.88 19.77 -32.33
C SER A 4 47.44 19.63 -31.88
N ALA A 5 46.50 19.29 -32.78
CA ALA A 5 45.09 19.06 -32.42
C ALA A 5 44.75 17.56 -32.25
N LEU A 6 45.55 16.65 -32.84
CA LEU A 6 45.35 15.20 -32.73
C LEU A 6 45.70 14.66 -31.35
N LEU A 7 46.82 15.09 -30.78
CA LEU A 7 47.26 14.62 -29.47
C LEU A 7 46.25 14.94 -28.32
N PRO A 8 45.70 16.17 -28.23
CA PRO A 8 44.67 16.44 -27.21
C PRO A 8 43.38 15.64 -27.45
N ALA A 9 42.99 15.39 -28.70
CA ALA A 9 41.81 14.59 -29.01
C ALA A 9 42.02 13.11 -28.65
N GLU A 10 43.17 12.53 -28.96
CA GLU A 10 43.54 11.18 -28.55
C GLU A 10 43.58 11.03 -27.01
N LYS A 11 44.14 12.02 -26.31
CA LYS A 11 44.16 12.06 -24.86
C LYS A 11 42.75 12.10 -24.30
N ALA A 12 41.88 12.98 -24.78
CA ALA A 12 40.52 13.09 -24.35
C ALA A 12 39.72 11.78 -24.63
N SER A 13 39.97 11.11 -25.73
CA SER A 13 39.38 9.80 -26.04
C SER A 13 39.85 8.72 -25.07
N GLY A 14 41.16 8.71 -24.74
CA GLY A 14 41.70 7.77 -23.76
C GLY A 14 41.17 8.01 -22.35
N GLU A 15 41.02 9.27 -21.93
CA GLU A 15 40.43 9.63 -20.64
C GLU A 15 38.96 9.24 -20.59
N ALA A 16 38.20 9.40 -21.67
CA ALA A 16 36.80 8.97 -21.75
C ALA A 16 36.67 7.44 -21.63
N ALA A 17 37.54 6.69 -22.35
CA ALA A 17 37.54 5.22 -22.25
C ALA A 17 37.94 4.73 -20.85
N LEU A 18 38.86 5.38 -20.19
CA LEU A 18 39.23 5.08 -18.81
C LEU A 18 38.01 5.33 -17.86
N ALA A 19 37.34 6.47 -18.01
CA ALA A 19 36.18 6.81 -17.20
C ALA A 19 35.04 5.80 -17.40
N GLU A 20 34.79 5.36 -18.64
CA GLU A 20 33.79 4.32 -18.94
C GLU A 20 34.16 2.99 -18.28
N ALA A 21 35.40 2.54 -18.42
CA ALA A 21 35.87 1.31 -17.78
C ALA A 21 35.80 1.38 -16.24
N GLN A 22 36.06 2.54 -15.65
CA GLN A 22 35.91 2.75 -14.22
C GLN A 22 34.45 2.66 -13.77
N VAL A 23 33.52 3.26 -14.50
CA VAL A 23 32.08 3.15 -14.25
C VAL A 23 31.60 1.72 -14.36
N ASP A 24 32.08 0.96 -15.36
CA ASP A 24 31.71 -0.44 -15.51
C ASP A 24 32.27 -1.31 -14.37
N LEU A 25 33.47 -1.03 -13.91
CA LEU A 25 34.01 -1.69 -12.71
C LEU A 25 33.17 -1.38 -11.47
N ASP A 26 32.78 -0.11 -11.27
CA ASP A 26 31.97 0.30 -10.13
C ASP A 26 30.58 -0.36 -10.13
N LYS A 27 29.98 -0.59 -11.32
CA LYS A 27 28.71 -1.32 -11.48
C LYS A 27 28.78 -2.80 -11.06
N THR A 28 29.98 -3.39 -10.98
CA THR A 28 30.13 -4.77 -10.48
C THR A 28 29.84 -4.89 -8.99
N TYR A 29 29.86 -3.78 -8.25
CA TYR A 29 29.51 -3.71 -6.85
C TYR A 29 28.11 -3.14 -6.68
N VAL A 30 27.13 -4.03 -6.49
CA VAL A 30 25.74 -3.62 -6.22
C VAL A 30 25.60 -3.31 -4.73
N ARG A 31 25.28 -2.07 -4.41
CA ARG A 31 25.06 -1.59 -3.03
C ARG A 31 23.60 -1.25 -2.80
N ALA A 32 23.11 -1.53 -1.59
CA ALA A 32 21.80 -1.03 -1.16
C ALA A 32 21.87 0.50 -1.01
N GLY A 33 20.88 1.20 -1.58
CA GLY A 33 20.79 2.67 -1.45
C GLY A 33 20.19 3.14 -0.12
N VAL A 34 19.70 2.22 0.69
CA VAL A 34 19.06 2.46 2.00
C VAL A 34 19.40 1.35 2.97
N ASP A 35 19.36 1.65 4.25
CA ASP A 35 19.47 0.65 5.31
C ASP A 35 18.23 -0.22 5.34
N GLY A 36 18.42 -1.52 5.52
CA GLY A 36 17.29 -2.45 5.50
C GLY A 36 17.72 -3.90 5.62
N ARG A 37 16.76 -4.78 5.52
CA ARG A 37 16.94 -6.22 5.57
C ARG A 37 16.70 -6.83 4.20
N VAL A 38 17.61 -7.70 3.76
CA VAL A 38 17.43 -8.45 2.51
C VAL A 38 16.74 -9.76 2.83
N GLU A 39 15.62 -10.00 2.15
CA GLU A 39 14.84 -11.24 2.24
C GLU A 39 14.85 -11.98 0.88
N GLN A 40 14.68 -13.29 0.94
CA GLN A 40 14.57 -14.17 -0.22
C GLN A 40 15.74 -14.00 -1.21
N PHE A 41 16.94 -13.80 -0.70
CA PHE A 41 18.12 -13.71 -1.54
C PHE A 41 18.46 -15.09 -2.12
N THR A 42 18.39 -15.22 -3.46
CA THR A 42 18.49 -16.50 -4.16
C THR A 42 19.76 -16.65 -4.99
N LEU A 43 20.56 -15.60 -5.16
CA LEU A 43 21.77 -15.66 -5.98
C LEU A 43 22.86 -16.50 -5.31
N ARG A 44 23.54 -17.28 -6.13
CA ARG A 44 24.71 -18.08 -5.75
C ARG A 44 25.92 -17.65 -6.60
N PRO A 45 27.13 -17.84 -6.12
CA PRO A 45 28.32 -17.65 -6.93
C PRO A 45 28.23 -18.48 -8.23
N GLY A 46 28.44 -17.82 -9.37
CA GLY A 46 28.29 -18.43 -10.70
C GLY A 46 26.96 -18.16 -11.37
N ASP A 47 25.96 -17.62 -10.68
CA ASP A 47 24.71 -17.23 -11.30
C ASP A 47 24.89 -15.99 -12.20
N ILE A 48 24.25 -16.03 -13.39
CA ILE A 48 24.17 -14.88 -14.30
C ILE A 48 23.00 -14.01 -13.88
N VAL A 49 23.28 -12.77 -13.52
CA VAL A 49 22.26 -11.81 -13.13
C VAL A 49 21.67 -11.14 -14.36
N ASN A 50 20.36 -11.28 -14.55
CA ASN A 50 19.62 -10.58 -15.58
C ASN A 50 18.52 -9.74 -14.90
N PRO A 51 18.57 -8.38 -14.98
CA PRO A 51 17.62 -7.51 -14.31
C PRO A 51 16.17 -7.66 -14.80
N ILE A 52 15.97 -8.25 -15.98
CA ILE A 52 14.63 -8.41 -16.58
C ILE A 52 13.98 -9.73 -16.17
N MET A 53 14.75 -10.79 -15.96
CA MET A 53 14.21 -12.14 -15.83
C MET A 53 14.15 -12.68 -14.41
N ARG A 54 14.95 -12.19 -13.47
CA ARG A 54 15.02 -12.76 -12.12
C ARG A 54 15.36 -11.72 -11.07
N SER A 55 14.51 -11.60 -10.07
CA SER A 55 14.83 -10.84 -8.86
C SER A 55 15.90 -11.56 -8.06
N ALA A 56 16.94 -10.86 -7.66
CA ALA A 56 18.01 -11.39 -6.81
C ALA A 56 17.56 -11.58 -5.35
N GLY A 57 16.65 -10.77 -4.91
CA GLY A 57 16.10 -10.71 -3.56
C GLY A 57 15.25 -9.47 -3.38
N ILE A 58 14.70 -9.30 -2.20
CA ILE A 58 13.86 -8.15 -1.84
C ILE A 58 14.56 -7.41 -0.71
N LEU A 59 14.87 -6.14 -0.92
CA LEU A 59 15.34 -5.24 0.13
C LEU A 59 14.14 -4.60 0.82
N ILE A 60 13.99 -4.86 2.10
CA ILE A 60 12.95 -4.26 2.94
C ILE A 60 13.61 -3.13 3.73
N PRO A 61 13.32 -1.85 3.41
CA PRO A 61 13.88 -0.72 4.14
C PRO A 61 13.49 -0.76 5.62
N GLU A 62 14.35 -0.23 6.48
CA GLU A 62 14.06 -0.13 7.90
C GLU A 62 12.85 0.75 8.14
N GLY A 63 11.87 0.25 8.90
CA GLY A 63 10.59 0.92 9.15
C GLY A 63 9.55 0.77 8.03
N ALA A 64 9.82 0.03 6.95
CA ALA A 64 8.83 -0.26 5.91
C ALA A 64 7.61 -0.99 6.50
N GLY A 65 6.42 -0.59 6.08
CA GLY A 65 5.14 -1.20 6.50
C GLY A 65 4.69 -0.87 7.93
N ARG A 66 5.46 -0.07 8.68
CA ARG A 66 5.11 0.28 10.08
C ARG A 66 4.42 1.63 10.24
N ARG A 67 4.29 2.39 9.15
CA ARG A 67 3.74 3.76 9.21
C ARG A 67 2.29 3.85 8.80
N ALA A 68 1.86 3.05 7.85
CA ALA A 68 0.53 3.12 7.28
C ALA A 68 -0.03 1.74 6.99
N LEU A 69 -1.35 1.65 6.96
CA LEU A 69 -2.12 0.50 6.52
C LEU A 69 -2.90 0.91 5.28
N VAL A 70 -2.94 0.01 4.29
CA VAL A 70 -3.72 0.20 3.08
C VAL A 70 -4.88 -0.79 3.09
N ALA A 71 -6.09 -0.29 2.98
CA ALA A 71 -7.30 -1.11 2.94
C ALA A 71 -8.09 -0.87 1.66
N GLY A 72 -8.68 -1.94 1.13
CA GLY A 72 -9.62 -1.88 0.00
C GLY A 72 -11.05 -1.81 0.50
N PHE A 73 -11.77 -0.76 0.11
CA PHE A 73 -13.20 -0.59 0.41
C PHE A 73 -14.04 -0.73 -0.85
N GLY A 74 -15.27 -1.20 -0.68
CA GLY A 74 -16.23 -1.28 -1.78
C GLY A 74 -16.58 0.10 -2.34
N GLN A 75 -17.06 0.14 -3.57
CA GLN A 75 -17.37 1.39 -4.27
C GLN A 75 -18.47 2.21 -3.59
N ILE A 76 -19.42 1.55 -2.93
CA ILE A 76 -20.50 2.22 -2.20
C ILE A 76 -19.95 2.87 -0.94
N GLU A 77 -19.15 2.13 -0.19
CA GLU A 77 -18.50 2.58 1.05
C GLU A 77 -17.54 3.73 0.78
N ALA A 78 -16.80 3.65 -0.32
CA ALA A 78 -15.84 4.66 -0.72
C ALA A 78 -16.46 6.05 -0.98
N GLN A 79 -17.74 6.11 -1.37
CA GLN A 79 -18.44 7.39 -1.63
C GLN A 79 -18.58 8.27 -0.39
N VAL A 80 -18.58 7.67 0.79
CA VAL A 80 -18.71 8.40 2.06
C VAL A 80 -17.37 8.62 2.75
N MET A 81 -16.28 8.02 2.22
CA MET A 81 -14.96 8.12 2.82
C MET A 81 -14.30 9.46 2.56
N LYS A 82 -13.71 10.02 3.60
CA LYS A 82 -12.99 11.31 3.54
C LYS A 82 -11.72 11.23 4.37
N VAL A 83 -10.71 11.98 3.94
CA VAL A 83 -9.49 12.21 4.73
C VAL A 83 -9.87 12.83 6.07
N GLY A 84 -9.23 12.38 7.14
CA GLY A 84 -9.48 12.81 8.51
C GLY A 84 -10.54 11.98 9.25
N MET A 85 -11.24 11.06 8.59
CA MET A 85 -12.19 10.17 9.28
C MET A 85 -11.46 9.21 10.21
N VAL A 86 -12.10 8.94 11.34
CA VAL A 86 -11.64 7.92 12.29
C VAL A 86 -11.95 6.54 11.73
N ALA A 87 -10.99 5.66 11.88
CA ALA A 87 -11.09 4.27 11.47
C ALA A 87 -10.48 3.36 12.56
N GLU A 88 -10.68 2.08 12.42
CA GLU A 88 -10.01 1.08 13.25
C GLU A 88 -9.55 -0.08 12.38
N ALA A 89 -8.52 -0.76 12.82
CA ALA A 89 -8.01 -1.95 12.15
C ALA A 89 -7.69 -3.04 13.17
N THR A 90 -7.87 -4.29 12.75
CA THR A 90 -7.45 -5.49 13.49
C THR A 90 -6.65 -6.37 12.55
N CYS A 91 -5.46 -6.80 12.97
CA CYS A 91 -4.53 -7.57 12.15
C CYS A 91 -4.35 -8.99 12.71
N ILE A 92 -4.16 -9.97 11.83
CA ILE A 92 -3.96 -11.37 12.22
C ILE A 92 -2.68 -11.54 13.04
N SER A 93 -1.61 -10.81 12.70
CA SER A 93 -0.34 -10.86 13.42
C SER A 93 -0.40 -10.26 14.84
N LYS A 94 -1.44 -9.48 15.14
CA LYS A 94 -1.70 -8.92 16.49
C LYS A 94 -3.18 -9.13 16.82
N PRO A 95 -3.59 -10.37 17.08
CA PRO A 95 -4.97 -10.73 17.29
C PRO A 95 -5.54 -10.06 18.55
N TRP A 96 -6.85 -9.91 18.60
CA TRP A 96 -7.60 -9.33 19.73
C TRP A 96 -7.27 -7.87 20.04
N THR A 97 -6.48 -7.21 19.19
CA THR A 97 -6.10 -5.82 19.37
C THR A 97 -6.78 -4.97 18.31
N ILE A 98 -7.51 -3.95 18.76
CA ILE A 98 -8.10 -2.93 17.89
C ILE A 98 -7.16 -1.75 17.85
N ILE A 99 -6.74 -1.36 16.68
CA ILE A 99 -5.81 -0.26 16.44
C ILE A 99 -6.61 0.93 15.91
N PRO A 100 -6.73 2.02 16.68
CA PRO A 100 -7.39 3.22 16.20
C PRO A 100 -6.54 3.89 15.12
N MET A 101 -7.19 4.24 14.01
CA MET A 101 -6.58 4.75 12.80
C MET A 101 -7.25 6.06 12.38
N VAL A 102 -6.58 6.80 11.54
CA VAL A 102 -7.13 7.96 10.82
C VAL A 102 -6.88 7.80 9.33
N ILE A 103 -7.86 8.14 8.52
CA ILE A 103 -7.73 8.11 7.07
C ILE A 103 -6.88 9.30 6.62
N THR A 104 -5.76 9.02 5.97
CA THR A 104 -4.81 10.03 5.47
C THR A 104 -4.91 10.22 3.95
N GLY A 105 -5.48 9.24 3.24
CA GLY A 105 -5.68 9.32 1.81
C GLY A 105 -6.78 8.38 1.33
N VAL A 106 -7.52 8.82 0.34
CA VAL A 106 -8.52 8.03 -0.37
C VAL A 106 -8.20 8.11 -1.85
N GLN A 107 -8.05 6.96 -2.48
CA GLN A 107 -7.83 6.89 -3.93
C GLN A 107 -9.12 7.29 -4.66
N ASP A 108 -9.02 8.14 -5.64
CA ASP A 108 -10.15 8.69 -6.41
C ASP A 108 -10.46 7.91 -7.70
N TYR A 109 -9.75 6.82 -7.96
CA TYR A 109 -9.94 5.97 -9.13
C TYR A 109 -10.00 4.49 -8.76
N ILE A 110 -10.67 3.69 -9.59
CA ILE A 110 -10.84 2.25 -9.40
C ILE A 110 -9.98 1.51 -10.40
N ALA A 111 -9.01 0.74 -9.90
CA ALA A 111 -8.03 0.05 -10.75
C ALA A 111 -8.68 -1.00 -11.70
N ALA A 112 -9.75 -1.66 -11.29
CA ALA A 112 -10.42 -2.67 -12.09
C ALA A 112 -11.14 -2.12 -13.35
N GLY A 113 -11.38 -0.81 -13.40
CA GLY A 113 -11.98 -0.13 -14.57
C GLY A 113 -10.95 0.41 -15.56
N GLN A 114 -9.66 0.26 -15.29
CA GLN A 114 -8.62 0.80 -16.16
C GLN A 114 -8.35 -0.16 -17.32
N PHE A 115 -8.66 0.29 -18.52
CA PHE A 115 -8.28 -0.40 -19.76
C PHE A 115 -6.81 -0.13 -20.07
N ARG A 116 -5.98 -1.16 -20.04
CA ARG A 116 -4.63 -1.13 -20.58
C ARG A 116 -4.66 -1.59 -22.03
N GLY A 117 -4.66 -0.64 -22.94
CA GLY A 117 -4.59 -0.93 -24.37
C GLY A 117 -3.30 -1.67 -24.70
N GLY A 118 -3.40 -2.87 -25.27
CA GLY A 118 -2.28 -3.56 -25.90
C GLY A 118 -1.88 -4.93 -25.37
N GLU A 119 -2.43 -5.43 -24.27
CA GLU A 119 -1.81 -6.64 -23.67
C GLU A 119 -2.59 -7.95 -23.79
N GLN A 120 -3.84 -8.04 -23.92
CA GLN A 120 -4.58 -9.29 -24.18
C GLN A 120 -6.08 -9.00 -24.30
N LEU A 121 -6.80 -9.86 -25.02
CA LEU A 121 -8.26 -9.88 -25.02
C LEU A 121 -8.74 -10.11 -23.56
N ILE A 122 -9.47 -9.14 -23.04
CA ILE A 122 -10.03 -9.21 -21.68
C ILE A 122 -11.22 -10.14 -21.72
N ASP A 123 -11.14 -11.23 -20.97
CA ASP A 123 -12.29 -12.10 -20.74
C ASP A 123 -13.28 -11.37 -19.81
N ALA A 124 -14.54 -11.23 -20.28
CA ALA A 124 -15.60 -10.58 -19.53
C ALA A 124 -15.84 -11.24 -18.15
N GLN A 125 -15.52 -12.52 -18.00
CA GLN A 125 -15.65 -13.23 -16.72
C GLN A 125 -14.63 -12.77 -15.67
N ASN A 126 -13.47 -12.25 -16.09
CA ASN A 126 -12.46 -11.70 -15.19
C ASN A 126 -12.76 -10.26 -14.75
N THR A 127 -13.71 -9.59 -15.44
CA THR A 127 -14.11 -8.20 -15.14
C THR A 127 -15.25 -8.13 -14.10
N VAL A 128 -15.83 -9.24 -13.69
CA VAL A 128 -17.03 -9.31 -12.83
C VAL A 128 -16.75 -8.98 -11.36
N ARG A 129 -15.49 -8.93 -10.91
CA ARG A 129 -15.22 -8.51 -9.53
C ARG A 129 -15.27 -6.99 -9.44
N PRO A 130 -16.20 -6.43 -8.64
CA PRO A 130 -16.22 -4.99 -8.42
C PRO A 130 -14.86 -4.55 -7.87
N GLY A 131 -14.25 -3.57 -8.53
CA GLY A 131 -13.00 -2.98 -8.05
C GLY A 131 -13.21 -2.34 -6.69
N THR A 132 -12.13 -2.30 -5.91
CA THR A 132 -12.08 -1.61 -4.62
C THR A 132 -11.36 -0.28 -4.77
N VAL A 133 -11.68 0.64 -3.88
CA VAL A 133 -10.97 1.91 -3.70
C VAL A 133 -9.96 1.72 -2.58
N LEU A 134 -8.71 2.11 -2.82
CA LEU A 134 -7.67 2.03 -1.80
C LEU A 134 -7.75 3.24 -0.86
N VAL A 135 -7.73 2.95 0.42
CA VAL A 135 -7.73 3.95 1.50
C VAL A 135 -6.47 3.77 2.32
N TYR A 136 -5.74 4.86 2.49
CA TYR A 136 -4.53 4.92 3.29
C TYR A 136 -4.89 5.38 4.70
N MET A 137 -4.40 4.67 5.69
CA MET A 137 -4.69 4.94 7.09
C MET A 137 -3.42 4.92 7.91
N GLU A 138 -3.30 5.85 8.83
CA GLU A 138 -2.21 5.90 9.80
C GLU A 138 -2.75 5.68 11.22
N PRO A 139 -1.95 5.09 12.12
CA PRO A 139 -2.37 4.94 13.50
C PRO A 139 -2.54 6.31 14.16
N LEU A 140 -3.60 6.46 14.91
CA LEU A 140 -3.92 7.70 15.63
C LEU A 140 -2.84 8.04 16.69
N TYR A 141 -2.14 7.04 17.21
CA TYR A 141 -1.09 7.18 18.22
C TYR A 141 0.24 6.63 17.70
N LYS A 142 1.34 7.27 18.07
CA LYS A 142 2.68 6.77 17.78
C LYS A 142 2.84 5.34 18.32
N GLY A 143 3.40 4.45 17.51
CA GLY A 143 3.58 3.05 17.88
C GLY A 143 2.33 2.17 17.77
N GLY A 144 1.20 2.68 17.27
CA GLY A 144 -0.04 1.90 17.13
C GLY A 144 0.11 0.62 16.31
N LEU A 145 1.01 0.60 15.34
CA LEU A 145 1.34 -0.59 14.53
C LEU A 145 2.52 -1.41 15.09
N GLU A 146 3.02 -1.10 16.28
CA GLU A 146 4.04 -1.94 16.93
C GLU A 146 3.47 -3.33 17.24
N GLY A 147 4.26 -4.35 16.92
CA GLY A 147 3.84 -5.75 17.03
C GLY A 147 2.97 -6.24 15.86
N VAL A 148 2.62 -5.39 14.91
CA VAL A 148 2.02 -5.82 13.64
C VAL A 148 3.14 -6.15 12.68
N THR A 149 3.15 -7.39 12.18
CA THR A 149 4.12 -7.82 11.16
C THR A 149 3.80 -7.14 9.84
N PRO A 150 4.75 -6.45 9.18
CA PRO A 150 4.54 -5.90 7.85
C PRO A 150 4.08 -6.97 6.86
N GLY A 151 3.06 -6.65 6.04
CA GLY A 151 2.42 -7.62 5.15
C GLY A 151 1.33 -8.46 5.81
N SER A 152 1.04 -8.27 7.11
CA SER A 152 -0.06 -8.95 7.78
C SER A 152 -1.41 -8.59 7.16
N SER A 153 -2.29 -9.58 7.04
CA SER A 153 -3.68 -9.35 6.66
C SER A 153 -4.43 -8.68 7.83
N CYS A 154 -5.12 -7.59 7.50
CA CYS A 154 -5.90 -6.82 8.47
C CYS A 154 -7.32 -6.59 7.96
N ILE A 155 -8.26 -6.45 8.88
CA ILE A 155 -9.60 -5.93 8.61
C ILE A 155 -9.66 -4.51 9.13
N ALA A 156 -10.14 -3.59 8.30
CA ALA A 156 -10.31 -2.20 8.65
C ALA A 156 -11.77 -1.78 8.53
N ASN A 157 -12.19 -0.90 9.41
CA ASN A 157 -13.51 -0.30 9.45
C ASN A 157 -13.38 1.21 9.64
N ALA A 158 -14.18 2.00 8.92
CA ALA A 158 -14.21 3.45 9.05
C ALA A 158 -15.55 3.93 9.60
N TYR A 159 -15.51 4.95 10.45
CA TYR A 159 -16.68 5.50 11.09
C TYR A 159 -17.14 6.77 10.36
N THR A 160 -18.32 6.71 9.74
CA THR A 160 -18.97 7.90 9.19
C THR A 160 -19.64 8.68 10.32
N SER A 161 -19.48 9.99 10.34
CA SER A 161 -20.21 10.87 11.27
C SER A 161 -20.75 12.06 10.48
N ASN A 162 -22.05 12.24 10.56
CA ASN A 162 -22.74 13.41 10.01
C ASN A 162 -23.01 14.46 11.09
N HIS A 163 -22.39 14.33 12.26
CA HIS A 163 -22.63 15.20 13.41
C HIS A 163 -22.44 16.68 13.09
N GLU A 164 -21.39 17.05 12.35
CA GLU A 164 -21.15 18.44 11.95
C GLU A 164 -22.26 19.01 11.07
N LEU A 165 -22.76 18.20 10.13
CA LEU A 165 -23.88 18.61 9.27
C LEU A 165 -25.16 18.77 10.06
N ILE A 166 -25.43 17.87 10.99
CA ILE A 166 -26.61 17.89 11.85
C ILE A 166 -26.55 19.09 12.82
N SER A 167 -25.41 19.31 13.45
CA SER A 167 -25.19 20.41 14.42
C SER A 167 -25.18 21.81 13.78
N SER A 168 -24.89 21.90 12.49
CA SER A 168 -24.89 23.19 11.75
C SER A 168 -26.27 23.86 11.66
N GLY A 169 -27.36 23.14 11.93
CA GLY A 169 -28.73 23.65 11.90
C GLY A 169 -29.23 24.11 10.53
N LYS A 170 -28.43 23.93 9.46
CA LYS A 170 -28.75 24.38 8.10
C LYS A 170 -29.56 23.37 7.27
N ILE A 171 -29.94 22.25 7.88
CA ILE A 171 -30.65 21.15 7.22
C ILE A 171 -32.10 21.04 7.70
N SER A 172 -33.00 20.62 6.80
CA SER A 172 -34.39 20.34 7.12
C SER A 172 -34.51 19.27 8.19
N SER A 173 -35.50 19.33 9.06
CA SER A 173 -35.77 18.36 10.14
C SER A 173 -35.87 16.92 9.61
N PHE A 174 -36.46 16.72 8.44
CA PHE A 174 -36.55 15.39 7.80
C PHE A 174 -35.16 14.89 7.39
N LYS A 175 -34.31 15.75 6.82
CA LYS A 175 -32.95 15.39 6.44
C LYS A 175 -32.08 15.12 7.67
N SER A 176 -32.25 15.87 8.75
CA SER A 176 -31.59 15.62 10.02
C SER A 176 -31.97 14.26 10.59
N PHE A 177 -33.25 13.91 10.60
CA PHE A 177 -33.73 12.59 11.01
C PHE A 177 -33.14 11.45 10.17
N ALA A 178 -33.12 11.61 8.83
CA ALA A 178 -32.55 10.63 7.92
C ALA A 178 -31.03 10.41 8.19
N LEU A 179 -30.28 11.47 8.44
CA LEU A 179 -28.84 11.38 8.77
C LEU A 179 -28.61 10.71 10.13
N HIS A 180 -29.46 10.95 11.13
CA HIS A 180 -29.38 10.22 12.39
C HIS A 180 -29.63 8.72 12.23
N VAL A 181 -30.58 8.32 11.37
CA VAL A 181 -30.81 6.91 11.06
C VAL A 181 -29.59 6.30 10.36
N VAL A 182 -28.98 7.02 9.41
CA VAL A 182 -27.75 6.56 8.73
C VAL A 182 -26.61 6.39 9.73
N ASP A 183 -26.38 7.34 10.62
CA ASP A 183 -25.32 7.24 11.63
C ASP A 183 -25.58 6.09 12.60
N ALA A 184 -26.83 5.89 13.02
CA ALA A 184 -27.19 4.77 13.91
C ALA A 184 -27.00 3.40 13.21
N THR A 185 -27.42 3.26 11.97
CA THR A 185 -27.20 2.02 11.21
C THR A 185 -25.72 1.79 10.92
N GLY A 186 -24.97 2.85 10.64
CA GLY A 186 -23.51 2.79 10.48
C GLY A 186 -22.81 2.30 11.76
N LEU A 187 -23.25 2.76 12.92
CA LEU A 187 -22.71 2.31 14.21
C LEU A 187 -22.96 0.83 14.45
N VAL A 188 -24.18 0.35 14.20
CA VAL A 188 -24.53 -1.09 14.33
C VAL A 188 -23.70 -1.93 13.36
N HIS A 189 -23.55 -1.50 12.12
CA HIS A 189 -22.72 -2.17 11.13
C HIS A 189 -21.25 -2.23 11.56
N ALA A 190 -20.71 -1.12 12.04
CA ALA A 190 -19.35 -1.05 12.56
C ALA A 190 -19.14 -2.01 13.77
N MET A 191 -20.12 -2.11 14.66
CA MET A 191 -20.06 -3.03 15.78
C MET A 191 -20.04 -4.50 15.32
N LEU A 192 -20.82 -4.85 14.32
CA LEU A 192 -20.83 -6.20 13.72
C LEU A 192 -19.48 -6.52 13.07
N LEU A 193 -18.92 -5.58 12.29
CA LEU A 193 -17.60 -5.74 11.68
C LEU A 193 -16.49 -5.88 12.73
N ARG A 194 -16.58 -5.15 13.83
CA ARG A 194 -15.66 -5.27 14.95
C ARG A 194 -15.68 -6.66 15.59
N ILE A 195 -16.87 -7.22 15.78
CA ILE A 195 -17.02 -8.59 16.28
C ILE A 195 -16.42 -9.59 15.28
N GLN A 196 -16.69 -9.43 13.99
CA GLN A 196 -16.12 -10.29 12.95
C GLN A 196 -14.58 -10.19 12.90
N ALA A 197 -14.03 -8.99 13.03
CA ALA A 197 -12.58 -8.75 13.07
C ALA A 197 -11.94 -9.43 14.29
N LEU A 198 -12.56 -9.37 15.46
CA LEU A 198 -12.09 -10.05 16.65
C LEU A 198 -12.19 -11.59 16.56
N LEU A 199 -13.13 -12.10 15.79
CA LEU A 199 -13.27 -13.54 15.54
C LEU A 199 -12.36 -14.03 14.39
N LEU A 200 -11.71 -13.13 13.66
CA LEU A 200 -10.85 -13.46 12.52
C LEU A 200 -9.75 -14.50 12.85
N PRO A 201 -9.01 -14.40 13.98
CA PRO A 201 -7.99 -15.39 14.33
C PRO A 201 -8.57 -16.80 14.51
N ILE A 202 -9.74 -16.91 15.11
CA ILE A 202 -10.43 -18.20 15.29
C ILE A 202 -10.85 -18.74 13.91
N LYS A 203 -11.43 -17.89 13.08
CA LYS A 203 -11.87 -18.27 11.74
C LYS A 203 -10.71 -18.75 10.88
N THR A 204 -9.56 -18.08 10.92
CA THR A 204 -8.36 -18.50 10.19
C THR A 204 -7.79 -19.81 10.71
N LEU A 205 -7.75 -20.03 12.03
CA LEU A 205 -7.27 -21.26 12.62
C LEU A 205 -8.17 -22.45 12.31
N VAL A 206 -9.49 -22.25 12.29
CA VAL A 206 -10.46 -23.35 12.12
C VAL A 206 -10.73 -23.66 10.66
N LEU A 207 -10.79 -22.64 9.77
CA LEU A 207 -11.20 -22.80 8.38
C LEU A 207 -10.05 -22.84 7.37
N SER A 208 -8.85 -22.38 7.73
CA SER A 208 -7.66 -22.41 6.87
C SER A 208 -6.65 -23.50 7.26
N GLY A 209 -7.04 -24.42 8.10
CA GLY A 209 -6.25 -25.58 8.49
C GLY A 209 -6.15 -26.62 7.35
N HIS A 210 -5.50 -26.22 6.24
CA HIS A 210 -5.00 -27.14 5.20
C HIS A 210 -3.60 -26.72 4.81
#